data_2c345732239db3efd78311fe50d8aaf9
#
_entry.id   2c345732239db3efd78311fe50d8aaf9
#
_cell.length_a   1.000
_cell.length_b   1.000
_cell.length_c   1.000
_cell.angle_alpha   90.00
_cell.angle_beta   90.00
_cell.angle_gamma   90.00
#
_symmetry.space_group_name_H-M   'P 1'
#
loop_
_entity.id
_entity.type
_entity.pdbx_description
1 polymer ?
#
loop_
_entity_poly.entity_id
_entity_poly.type
_entity_poly.pdbx_seq_one_letter_code
_entity_poly.pdbx_strand_id
1 'polypeptide(L)'
;MKALILAAGYATRLRPLTDTIPKQLLPVGGRPMVDWILDRLTETSADEIHLVTNARFAPDFERWAEGKDVRVHNDGTTSNEDRLGAIGDIAFVGVGDDDLLVVAGDNLFDYSLAELESYWRARDGSCVAVHDVGDRELAKKYGIVEVDADDRIVGFLEKPENPPSTLSATATYLYTREHAALVTTYLDEGNPPDQPGNYVAWLHERAPVYAYRFAGEWFDIGDNAQLLEADNRMRRRRGLPERAAYSLV
;
A
#
# COMPACT_ATOMS: atom_id res chain seq x y z
N MET A 1 -2.17 4.56 -17.51
CA MET A 1 -1.53 4.32 -16.19
C MET A 1 -2.03 3.00 -15.63
N LYS A 2 -1.16 2.18 -15.07
CA LYS A 2 -1.52 0.93 -14.41
C LYS A 2 -1.62 1.10 -12.90
N ALA A 3 -2.46 0.30 -12.25
CA ALA A 3 -2.54 0.24 -10.79
C ALA A 3 -2.13 -1.16 -10.29
N LEU A 4 -1.42 -1.23 -9.17
CA LEU A 4 -0.99 -2.48 -8.54
C LEU A 4 -1.35 -2.50 -7.06
N ILE A 5 -2.15 -3.49 -6.66
CA ILE A 5 -2.46 -3.78 -5.26
C ILE A 5 -1.47 -4.83 -4.75
N LEU A 6 -0.71 -4.50 -3.70
CA LEU A 6 0.22 -5.44 -3.06
C LEU A 6 -0.54 -6.28 -2.01
N ALA A 7 -0.66 -7.57 -2.24
CA ALA A 7 -1.42 -8.50 -1.39
C ALA A 7 -0.72 -9.85 -1.14
N ALA A 8 0.61 -9.94 -1.37
CA ALA A 8 1.37 -11.18 -1.23
C ALA A 8 1.87 -11.47 0.21
N GLY A 9 1.63 -10.56 1.16
CA GLY A 9 2.04 -10.73 2.56
C GLY A 9 1.26 -11.83 3.30
N TYR A 10 1.94 -12.57 4.18
CA TYR A 10 1.38 -13.69 4.95
C TYR A 10 0.63 -13.28 6.23
N ALA A 11 0.69 -12.01 6.63
CA ALA A 11 -0.04 -11.42 7.75
C ALA A 11 -0.03 -12.24 9.06
N THR A 12 1.13 -12.77 9.44
CA THR A 12 1.29 -13.72 10.56
C THR A 12 0.83 -13.18 11.92
N ARG A 13 0.80 -11.85 12.10
CA ARG A 13 0.33 -11.19 13.34
C ARG A 13 -1.20 -11.23 13.52
N LEU A 14 -1.95 -11.52 12.47
CA LEU A 14 -3.41 -11.65 12.50
C LEU A 14 -3.89 -13.10 12.65
N ARG A 15 -3.00 -14.06 12.89
CA ARG A 15 -3.39 -15.44 13.17
C ARG A 15 -4.24 -15.51 14.45
N PRO A 16 -5.23 -16.42 14.48
CA PRO A 16 -5.54 -17.47 13.49
C PRO A 16 -6.40 -17.04 12.30
N LEU A 17 -6.88 -15.78 12.22
CA LEU A 17 -7.77 -15.30 11.15
C LEU A 17 -7.15 -15.50 9.76
N THR A 18 -5.85 -15.21 9.65
CA THR A 18 -5.10 -15.31 8.38
C THR A 18 -4.53 -16.71 8.10
N ASP A 19 -4.91 -17.72 8.88
CA ASP A 19 -4.58 -19.10 8.57
C ASP A 19 -5.39 -19.65 7.39
N THR A 20 -6.56 -19.08 7.10
CA THR A 20 -7.47 -19.56 6.06
C THR A 20 -7.96 -18.48 5.11
N ILE A 21 -7.80 -17.21 5.45
CA ILE A 21 -8.29 -16.07 4.64
C ILE A 21 -7.15 -15.06 4.51
N PRO A 22 -6.80 -14.61 3.30
CA PRO A 22 -5.82 -13.54 3.15
C PRO A 22 -6.33 -12.26 3.82
N LYS A 23 -5.42 -11.52 4.45
CA LYS A 23 -5.73 -10.31 5.22
C LYS A 23 -6.64 -9.35 4.47
N GLN A 24 -6.36 -9.15 3.20
CA GLN A 24 -7.06 -8.18 2.34
C GLN A 24 -8.51 -8.60 2.02
N LEU A 25 -8.83 -9.88 2.20
CA LEU A 25 -10.20 -10.40 2.08
C LEU A 25 -10.95 -10.46 3.42
N LEU A 26 -10.31 -10.12 4.54
CA LEU A 26 -11.00 -9.99 5.83
C LEU A 26 -12.07 -8.90 5.73
N PRO A 27 -13.30 -9.16 6.22
CA PRO A 27 -14.39 -8.19 6.14
C PRO A 27 -14.15 -7.01 7.09
N VAL A 28 -14.12 -5.81 6.54
CA VAL A 28 -14.05 -4.53 7.27
C VAL A 28 -15.26 -3.69 6.86
N GLY A 29 -16.07 -3.29 7.84
CA GLY A 29 -17.34 -2.62 7.56
C GLY A 29 -18.34 -3.50 6.79
N GLY A 30 -18.20 -4.83 6.89
CA GLY A 30 -19.11 -5.80 6.25
C GLY A 30 -18.82 -6.09 4.78
N ARG A 31 -17.61 -5.78 4.27
CA ARG A 31 -17.12 -6.15 2.93
C ARG A 31 -15.60 -6.37 2.95
N PRO A 32 -15.01 -7.14 2.01
CA PRO A 32 -13.56 -7.32 1.94
C PRO A 32 -12.80 -6.00 1.99
N MET A 33 -11.69 -5.97 2.72
CA MET A 33 -10.84 -4.78 2.86
C MET A 33 -10.39 -4.26 1.48
N VAL A 34 -9.98 -5.16 0.60
CA VAL A 34 -9.51 -4.81 -0.75
C VAL A 34 -10.58 -4.16 -1.62
N ASP A 35 -11.87 -4.36 -1.36
CA ASP A 35 -12.94 -3.70 -2.10
C ASP A 35 -12.96 -2.18 -1.85
N TRP A 36 -12.56 -1.74 -0.66
CA TRP A 36 -12.42 -0.30 -0.37
C TRP A 36 -11.32 0.35 -1.19
N ILE A 37 -10.21 -0.39 -1.38
CA ILE A 37 -9.09 0.05 -2.21
C ILE A 37 -9.51 0.07 -3.67
N LEU A 38 -10.19 -0.98 -4.14
CA LEU A 38 -10.65 -1.07 -5.52
C LEU A 38 -11.60 0.09 -5.87
N ASP A 39 -12.55 0.45 -4.97
CA ASP A 39 -13.42 1.60 -5.19
C ASP A 39 -12.60 2.89 -5.39
N ARG A 40 -11.53 3.10 -4.61
CA ARG A 40 -10.66 4.28 -4.76
C ARG A 40 -9.85 4.25 -6.06
N LEU A 41 -9.40 3.09 -6.49
CA LEU A 41 -8.70 2.95 -7.77
C LEU A 41 -9.59 3.30 -8.97
N THR A 42 -10.89 3.01 -8.90
CA THR A 42 -11.83 3.37 -9.97
C THR A 42 -12.06 4.89 -10.09
N GLU A 43 -11.62 5.70 -9.12
CA GLU A 43 -11.64 7.17 -9.20
C GLU A 43 -10.50 7.73 -10.07
N THR A 44 -9.49 6.92 -10.38
CA THR A 44 -8.28 7.31 -11.11
C THR A 44 -8.36 7.02 -12.61
N SER A 45 -7.38 7.49 -13.37
CA SER A 45 -7.24 7.15 -14.78
C SER A 45 -6.54 5.81 -15.04
N ALA A 46 -6.46 4.92 -14.04
CA ALA A 46 -5.90 3.60 -14.23
C ALA A 46 -6.80 2.77 -15.17
N ASP A 47 -6.23 2.28 -16.25
CA ASP A 47 -6.90 1.48 -17.28
C ASP A 47 -6.66 -0.02 -17.13
N GLU A 48 -5.68 -0.41 -16.31
CA GLU A 48 -5.43 -1.77 -15.90
C GLU A 48 -5.20 -1.83 -14.39
N ILE A 49 -5.93 -2.72 -13.70
CA ILE A 49 -5.75 -2.96 -12.26
C ILE A 49 -5.19 -4.36 -12.07
N HIS A 50 -4.04 -4.44 -11.40
CA HIS A 50 -3.34 -5.66 -11.06
C HIS A 50 -3.39 -5.87 -9.55
N LEU A 51 -3.43 -7.13 -9.12
CA LEU A 51 -3.24 -7.54 -7.72
C LEU A 51 -2.21 -8.65 -7.68
N VAL A 52 -1.16 -8.49 -6.89
CA VAL A 52 -0.17 -9.55 -6.66
C VAL A 52 -0.43 -10.23 -5.32
N THR A 53 -0.38 -11.57 -5.33
CA THR A 53 -0.56 -12.41 -4.15
C THR A 53 0.34 -13.63 -4.22
N ASN A 54 0.48 -14.35 -3.11
CA ASN A 54 1.26 -15.58 -3.00
C ASN A 54 0.47 -16.82 -3.43
N ALA A 55 1.17 -17.95 -3.65
CA ALA A 55 0.56 -19.18 -4.11
C ALA A 55 -0.49 -19.76 -3.16
N ARG A 56 -0.38 -19.48 -1.86
CA ARG A 56 -1.33 -19.94 -0.85
C ARG A 56 -2.71 -19.33 -1.05
N PHE A 57 -2.77 -18.04 -1.37
CA PHE A 57 -4.00 -17.25 -1.41
C PHE A 57 -4.46 -16.89 -2.82
N ALA A 58 -3.70 -17.26 -3.85
CA ALA A 58 -4.08 -17.01 -5.23
C ALA A 58 -5.50 -17.51 -5.57
N PRO A 59 -5.94 -18.74 -5.18
CA PRO A 59 -7.30 -19.19 -5.47
C PRO A 59 -8.40 -18.36 -4.80
N ASP A 60 -8.12 -17.73 -3.65
CA ASP A 60 -9.07 -16.87 -2.95
C ASP A 60 -9.24 -15.54 -3.68
N PHE A 61 -8.13 -14.95 -4.16
CA PHE A 61 -8.15 -13.73 -4.93
C PHE A 61 -8.71 -13.92 -6.34
N GLU A 62 -8.45 -15.05 -6.98
CA GLU A 62 -9.07 -15.41 -8.26
C GLU A 62 -10.60 -15.43 -8.15
N ARG A 63 -11.15 -16.09 -7.11
CA ARG A 63 -12.59 -16.07 -6.83
C ARG A 63 -13.11 -14.66 -6.51
N TRP A 64 -12.37 -13.89 -5.73
CA TRP A 64 -12.74 -12.51 -5.43
C TRP A 64 -12.77 -11.64 -6.68
N ALA A 65 -11.85 -11.87 -7.62
CA ALA A 65 -11.73 -11.11 -8.87
C ALA A 65 -12.79 -11.50 -9.92
N GLU A 66 -13.55 -12.60 -9.74
CA GLU A 66 -14.60 -12.97 -10.67
C GLU A 66 -15.61 -11.84 -10.90
N GLY A 67 -15.76 -11.44 -12.16
CA GLY A 67 -16.64 -10.33 -12.56
C GLY A 67 -16.10 -8.92 -12.26
N LYS A 68 -14.84 -8.80 -11.81
CA LYS A 68 -14.13 -7.52 -11.63
C LYS A 68 -13.06 -7.38 -12.70
N ASP A 69 -12.78 -6.15 -13.10
CA ASP A 69 -11.68 -5.86 -14.03
C ASP A 69 -10.35 -5.74 -13.27
N VAL A 70 -9.90 -6.87 -12.70
CA VAL A 70 -8.68 -7.00 -11.92
C VAL A 70 -7.92 -8.24 -12.38
N ARG A 71 -6.63 -8.08 -12.71
CA ARG A 71 -5.73 -9.19 -13.04
C ARG A 71 -4.99 -9.65 -11.80
N VAL A 72 -5.21 -10.90 -11.40
CA VAL A 72 -4.52 -11.51 -10.26
C VAL A 72 -3.21 -12.15 -10.73
N HIS A 73 -2.12 -11.86 -10.02
CA HIS A 73 -0.78 -12.41 -10.24
C HIS A 73 -0.38 -13.24 -9.02
N ASN A 74 -0.04 -14.50 -9.26
CA ASN A 74 0.51 -15.39 -8.23
C ASN A 74 2.05 -15.33 -8.32
N ASP A 75 2.71 -14.81 -7.28
CA ASP A 75 4.17 -14.68 -7.21
C ASP A 75 4.91 -16.03 -7.05
N GLY A 76 4.15 -17.13 -6.82
CA GLY A 76 4.65 -18.47 -6.64
C GLY A 76 5.23 -18.77 -5.26
N THR A 77 5.34 -17.80 -4.36
CA THR A 77 5.86 -18.03 -3.00
C THR A 77 4.87 -18.81 -2.15
N THR A 78 5.38 -19.67 -1.27
CA THR A 78 4.60 -20.62 -0.50
C THR A 78 4.69 -20.41 1.01
N SER A 79 5.62 -19.60 1.45
CA SER A 79 5.88 -19.29 2.87
C SER A 79 6.34 -17.84 3.06
N ASN A 80 6.34 -17.39 4.31
CA ASN A 80 6.85 -16.05 4.64
C ASN A 80 8.37 -15.91 4.41
N GLU A 81 9.09 -17.02 4.41
CA GLU A 81 10.54 -17.08 4.26
C GLU A 81 10.99 -16.93 2.81
N ASP A 82 10.19 -17.37 1.84
CA ASP A 82 10.50 -17.31 0.40
C ASP A 82 9.83 -16.12 -0.31
N ARG A 83 9.13 -15.24 0.43
CA ARG A 83 8.44 -14.08 -0.16
C ARG A 83 9.37 -13.18 -0.97
N LEU A 84 8.88 -12.65 -2.06
CA LEU A 84 9.65 -11.72 -2.91
C LEU A 84 9.85 -10.36 -2.24
N GLY A 85 8.93 -9.97 -1.35
CA GLY A 85 8.85 -8.64 -0.78
C GLY A 85 8.14 -7.63 -1.70
N ALA A 86 7.70 -6.51 -1.15
CA ALA A 86 6.84 -5.57 -1.87
C ALA A 86 7.49 -5.04 -3.18
N ILE A 87 8.78 -4.74 -3.15
CA ILE A 87 9.52 -4.25 -4.33
C ILE A 87 9.77 -5.40 -5.31
N GLY A 88 10.05 -6.61 -4.79
CA GLY A 88 10.13 -7.83 -5.60
C GLY A 88 8.83 -8.14 -6.31
N ASP A 89 7.69 -7.97 -5.64
CA ASP A 89 6.35 -8.15 -6.21
C ASP A 89 6.06 -7.14 -7.33
N ILE A 90 6.48 -5.87 -7.18
CA ILE A 90 6.36 -4.86 -8.24
C ILE A 90 7.17 -5.30 -9.47
N ALA A 91 8.41 -5.75 -9.27
CA ALA A 91 9.25 -6.25 -10.36
C ALA A 91 8.68 -7.51 -11.02
N PHE A 92 8.14 -8.45 -10.23
CA PHE A 92 7.55 -9.69 -10.70
C PHE A 92 6.35 -9.44 -11.62
N VAL A 93 5.46 -8.51 -11.27
CA VAL A 93 4.29 -8.19 -12.10
C VAL A 93 4.68 -7.53 -13.41
N GLY A 94 5.83 -6.85 -13.46
CA GLY A 94 6.40 -6.32 -14.70
C GLY A 94 5.59 -5.19 -15.34
N VAL A 95 4.90 -4.38 -14.54
CA VAL A 95 4.05 -3.25 -14.98
C VAL A 95 4.82 -1.94 -15.20
N GLY A 96 6.15 -2.00 -15.24
CA GLY A 96 7.03 -0.81 -15.33
C GLY A 96 7.15 -0.19 -16.73
N ASP A 97 6.29 -0.54 -17.68
CA ASP A 97 6.25 0.03 -19.03
C ASP A 97 5.28 1.21 -19.17
N ASP A 98 4.61 1.61 -18.07
CA ASP A 98 3.69 2.73 -17.96
C ASP A 98 3.85 3.43 -16.58
N ASP A 99 3.18 4.57 -16.39
CA ASP A 99 3.02 5.16 -15.07
C ASP A 99 2.32 4.15 -14.13
N LEU A 100 2.76 4.10 -12.88
CA LEU A 100 2.35 3.05 -11.95
C LEU A 100 1.86 3.60 -10.61
N LEU A 101 0.58 3.35 -10.30
CA LEU A 101 0.02 3.57 -8.98
C LEU A 101 0.09 2.27 -8.17
N VAL A 102 0.89 2.27 -7.11
CA VAL A 102 1.03 1.14 -6.17
C VAL A 102 0.29 1.45 -4.89
N VAL A 103 -0.55 0.53 -4.44
CA VAL A 103 -1.28 0.63 -3.17
C VAL A 103 -1.09 -0.65 -2.35
N ALA A 104 -0.70 -0.51 -1.09
CA ALA A 104 -0.67 -1.65 -0.18
C ALA A 104 -2.09 -2.13 0.13
N GLY A 105 -2.35 -3.41 -0.09
CA GLY A 105 -3.68 -4.02 0.04
C GLY A 105 -4.23 -4.11 1.46
N ASP A 106 -3.45 -3.71 2.46
CA ASP A 106 -3.76 -3.75 3.88
C ASP A 106 -3.94 -2.36 4.50
N ASN A 107 -3.95 -1.33 3.69
CA ASN A 107 -4.16 0.05 4.11
C ASN A 107 -5.58 0.51 3.75
N LEU A 108 -6.30 1.06 4.73
CA LEU A 108 -7.56 1.74 4.51
C LEU A 108 -7.38 3.24 4.70
N PHE A 109 -7.95 4.01 3.79
CA PHE A 109 -7.84 5.47 3.80
C PHE A 109 -9.10 6.11 3.22
N ASP A 110 -9.32 7.39 3.52
CA ASP A 110 -10.47 8.13 3.03
C ASP A 110 -10.13 9.28 2.08
N TYR A 111 -8.84 9.52 1.82
CA TYR A 111 -8.44 10.48 0.80
C TYR A 111 -8.73 9.97 -0.63
N SER A 112 -8.89 10.91 -1.55
CA SER A 112 -9.15 10.59 -2.96
C SER A 112 -7.85 10.27 -3.70
N LEU A 113 -7.81 9.13 -4.38
CA LEU A 113 -6.71 8.79 -5.28
C LEU A 113 -6.73 9.65 -6.55
N ALA A 114 -7.89 10.17 -6.97
CA ALA A 114 -7.98 11.13 -8.07
C ALA A 114 -7.32 12.48 -7.70
N GLU A 115 -7.43 12.91 -6.44
CA GLU A 115 -6.72 14.13 -5.97
C GLU A 115 -5.20 13.89 -5.91
N LEU A 116 -4.75 12.72 -5.43
CA LEU A 116 -3.34 12.34 -5.49
C LEU A 116 -2.83 12.34 -6.94
N GLU A 117 -3.58 11.75 -7.87
CA GLU A 117 -3.24 11.73 -9.30
C GLU A 117 -3.15 13.16 -9.86
N SER A 118 -4.11 14.03 -9.54
CA SER A 118 -4.11 15.43 -9.97
C SER A 118 -2.90 16.18 -9.42
N TYR A 119 -2.55 15.95 -8.15
CA TYR A 119 -1.38 16.51 -7.52
C TYR A 119 -0.08 16.06 -8.21
N TRP A 120 0.02 14.75 -8.50
CA TRP A 120 1.16 14.16 -9.19
C TRP A 120 1.33 14.71 -10.62
N ARG A 121 0.25 14.80 -11.40
CA ARG A 121 0.28 15.31 -12.78
C ARG A 121 0.76 16.77 -12.89
N ALA A 122 0.67 17.54 -11.81
CA ALA A 122 1.16 18.91 -11.74
C ALA A 122 2.66 18.99 -11.40
N ARG A 123 3.36 17.86 -11.29
CA ARG A 123 4.76 17.76 -10.86
C ARG A 123 5.61 16.97 -11.84
N ASP A 124 6.91 17.26 -11.83
CA ASP A 124 7.90 16.56 -12.64
C ASP A 124 8.62 15.52 -11.76
N GLY A 125 7.94 14.39 -11.49
CA GLY A 125 8.49 13.31 -10.68
C GLY A 125 7.44 12.36 -10.12
N SER A 126 7.87 11.41 -9.30
CA SER A 126 6.99 10.49 -8.59
C SER A 126 6.37 11.11 -7.33
N CYS A 127 5.32 10.51 -6.80
CA CYS A 127 4.67 10.96 -5.57
C CYS A 127 4.47 9.82 -4.56
N VAL A 128 4.51 10.18 -3.28
CA VAL A 128 4.16 9.31 -2.15
C VAL A 128 3.04 9.99 -1.36
N ALA A 129 1.96 9.27 -1.07
CA ALA A 129 0.96 9.77 -0.14
C ALA A 129 1.50 9.70 1.29
N VAL A 130 1.41 10.80 2.03
CA VAL A 130 1.93 10.92 3.39
C VAL A 130 0.87 11.43 4.34
N HIS A 131 0.89 10.89 5.57
CA HIS A 131 0.02 11.29 6.66
C HIS A 131 0.86 11.79 7.85
N ASP A 132 0.45 12.92 8.43
CA ASP A 132 1.06 13.39 9.67
C ASP A 132 0.44 12.64 10.84
N VAL A 133 1.17 11.67 11.42
CA VAL A 133 0.70 10.89 12.56
C VAL A 133 0.74 11.68 13.88
N GLY A 134 1.35 12.87 13.91
CA GLY A 134 1.34 13.81 15.04
C GLY A 134 2.10 13.32 16.29
N ASP A 135 2.58 12.09 16.31
CA ASP A 135 3.25 11.45 17.44
C ASP A 135 4.56 10.78 16.98
N ARG A 136 5.69 11.16 17.57
CA ARG A 136 7.02 10.63 17.23
C ARG A 136 7.19 9.16 17.63
N GLU A 137 6.54 8.70 18.68
CA GLU A 137 6.60 7.28 19.06
C GLU A 137 5.81 6.42 18.06
N LEU A 138 4.68 6.92 17.58
CA LEU A 138 3.93 6.25 16.52
C LEU A 138 4.71 6.27 15.19
N ALA A 139 5.39 7.35 14.87
CA ALA A 139 6.21 7.52 13.67
C ALA A 139 7.34 6.47 13.55
N LYS A 140 7.85 5.93 14.66
CA LYS A 140 8.87 4.85 14.65
C LYS A 140 8.42 3.58 13.93
N LYS A 141 7.12 3.41 13.70
CA LYS A 141 6.56 2.21 13.05
C LYS A 141 6.53 2.28 11.54
N TYR A 142 6.78 3.47 10.96
CA TYR A 142 6.55 3.76 9.55
C TYR A 142 7.79 4.28 8.83
N GLY A 143 7.72 4.31 7.50
CA GLY A 143 8.65 5.09 6.68
C GLY A 143 8.40 6.58 6.88
N ILE A 144 9.41 7.32 7.31
CA ILE A 144 9.30 8.76 7.65
C ILE A 144 9.98 9.60 6.59
N VAL A 145 9.28 10.64 6.14
CA VAL A 145 9.79 11.57 5.13
C VAL A 145 10.13 12.93 5.73
N GLU A 146 11.19 13.55 5.17
CA GLU A 146 11.47 14.96 5.30
C GLU A 146 11.27 15.62 3.94
N VAL A 147 10.68 16.80 3.93
CA VAL A 147 10.35 17.52 2.70
C VAL A 147 10.82 18.96 2.76
N ASP A 148 11.08 19.53 1.59
CA ASP A 148 11.35 20.96 1.43
C ASP A 148 10.03 21.78 1.33
N ALA A 149 10.17 23.06 0.98
CA ALA A 149 9.05 24.00 0.87
C ALA A 149 8.08 23.68 -0.29
N ASP A 150 8.52 22.91 -1.27
CA ASP A 150 7.73 22.50 -2.45
C ASP A 150 7.18 21.07 -2.30
N ASP A 151 7.22 20.50 -1.09
CA ASP A 151 6.88 19.12 -0.76
C ASP A 151 7.74 18.05 -1.47
N ARG A 152 8.93 18.42 -1.98
CA ARG A 152 9.89 17.45 -2.51
C ARG A 152 10.52 16.70 -1.34
N ILE A 153 10.60 15.38 -1.45
CA ILE A 153 11.25 14.53 -0.44
C ILE A 153 12.76 14.77 -0.51
N VAL A 154 13.34 15.17 0.62
CA VAL A 154 14.77 15.43 0.82
C VAL A 154 15.41 14.44 1.79
N GLY A 155 14.61 13.63 2.47
CA GLY A 155 15.03 12.54 3.33
C GLY A 155 13.95 11.49 3.50
N PHE A 156 14.36 10.21 3.56
CA PHE A 156 13.48 9.09 3.85
C PHE A 156 14.18 8.10 4.77
N LEU A 157 13.52 7.73 5.87
CA LEU A 157 14.04 6.76 6.83
C LEU A 157 12.96 5.72 7.13
N GLU A 158 13.28 4.45 6.90
CA GLU A 158 12.38 3.35 7.22
C GLU A 158 12.49 2.97 8.70
N LYS A 159 11.38 3.14 9.45
CA LYS A 159 11.24 2.79 10.87
C LYS A 159 12.39 3.30 11.75
N PRO A 160 12.70 4.60 11.74
CA PRO A 160 13.82 5.15 12.48
C PRO A 160 13.57 5.11 14.00
N GLU A 161 14.61 4.85 14.78
CA GLU A 161 14.53 4.96 16.26
C GLU A 161 14.26 6.40 16.71
N ASN A 162 14.78 7.38 15.97
CA ASN A 162 14.61 8.81 16.23
C ASN A 162 14.03 9.49 14.97
N PRO A 163 12.70 9.50 14.79
CA PRO A 163 12.09 10.08 13.62
C PRO A 163 12.36 11.58 13.50
N PRO A 164 12.87 12.10 12.37
CA PRO A 164 13.12 13.52 12.20
C PRO A 164 11.82 14.32 12.03
N SER A 165 10.76 13.68 11.54
CA SER A 165 9.43 14.25 11.36
C SER A 165 8.34 13.26 11.82
N THR A 166 7.06 13.66 11.72
CA THR A 166 5.89 12.81 11.93
C THR A 166 5.15 12.50 10.62
N LEU A 167 5.72 12.91 9.47
CA LEU A 167 5.15 12.62 8.16
C LEU A 167 5.48 11.17 7.75
N SER A 168 4.46 10.32 7.80
CA SER A 168 4.58 8.89 7.52
C SER A 168 4.12 8.57 6.11
N ALA A 169 4.93 7.81 5.35
CA ALA A 169 4.53 7.26 4.06
C ALA A 169 3.44 6.19 4.28
N THR A 170 2.37 6.27 3.50
CA THR A 170 1.18 5.43 3.71
C THR A 170 1.11 4.23 2.74
N ALA A 171 2.25 3.81 2.21
CA ALA A 171 2.35 2.72 1.24
C ALA A 171 1.41 2.88 0.03
N THR A 172 1.22 4.13 -0.40
CA THR A 172 0.58 4.51 -1.66
C THR A 172 1.57 5.38 -2.45
N TYR A 173 1.96 4.88 -3.61
CA TYR A 173 3.02 5.46 -4.43
C TYR A 173 2.53 5.64 -5.87
N LEU A 174 2.84 6.78 -6.48
CA LEU A 174 2.59 7.03 -7.88
C LEU A 174 3.95 7.29 -8.57
N TYR A 175 4.42 6.29 -9.30
CA TYR A 175 5.68 6.36 -10.03
C TYR A 175 5.45 6.78 -11.47
N THR A 176 6.30 7.67 -11.99
CA THR A 176 6.37 7.87 -13.44
C THR A 176 6.86 6.58 -14.10
N ARG A 177 6.57 6.40 -15.37
CA ARG A 177 7.04 5.26 -16.18
C ARG A 177 8.55 5.06 -16.04
N GLU A 178 9.33 6.15 -16.10
CA GLU A 178 10.79 6.10 -15.97
C GLU A 178 11.20 5.57 -14.61
N HIS A 179 10.54 6.04 -13.55
CA HIS A 179 10.85 5.63 -12.18
C HIS A 179 10.33 4.21 -11.88
N ALA A 180 9.19 3.80 -12.43
CA ALA A 180 8.70 2.42 -12.30
C ALA A 180 9.68 1.43 -12.95
N ALA A 181 10.29 1.77 -14.07
CA ALA A 181 11.29 0.95 -14.74
C ALA A 181 12.60 0.77 -13.94
N LEU A 182 12.94 1.72 -13.05
CA LEU A 182 14.15 1.64 -12.21
C LEU A 182 14.04 0.63 -11.06
N VAL A 183 12.86 0.04 -10.81
CA VAL A 183 12.69 -1.00 -9.77
C VAL A 183 13.64 -2.18 -10.00
N THR A 184 13.82 -2.60 -11.25
CA THR A 184 14.77 -3.67 -11.60
C THR A 184 16.21 -3.26 -11.28
N THR A 185 16.61 -2.04 -11.62
CA THR A 185 17.95 -1.52 -11.30
C THR A 185 18.20 -1.49 -9.80
N TYR A 186 17.19 -1.05 -9.01
CA TYR A 186 17.25 -1.08 -7.55
C TYR A 186 17.55 -2.47 -7.00
N LEU A 187 16.87 -3.50 -7.52
CA LEU A 187 17.07 -4.90 -7.09
C LEU A 187 18.41 -5.45 -7.57
N ASP A 188 18.83 -5.15 -8.79
CA ASP A 188 20.11 -5.59 -9.38
C ASP A 188 21.31 -5.01 -8.62
N GLU A 189 21.17 -3.84 -8.00
CA GLU A 189 22.17 -3.26 -7.09
C GLU A 189 22.25 -3.99 -5.73
N GLY A 190 21.39 -4.99 -5.47
CA GLY A 190 21.37 -5.79 -4.24
C GLY A 190 20.63 -5.11 -3.08
N ASN A 191 19.78 -4.14 -3.35
CA ASN A 191 18.99 -3.46 -2.33
C ASN A 191 17.85 -4.34 -1.79
N PRO A 192 17.39 -4.12 -0.53
CA PRO A 192 16.37 -4.94 0.12
C PRO A 192 15.01 -4.89 -0.59
N PRO A 193 14.39 -6.03 -0.96
CA PRO A 193 13.14 -6.05 -1.71
C PRO A 193 11.87 -5.89 -0.85
N ASP A 194 11.97 -5.99 0.49
CA ASP A 194 10.83 -6.27 1.36
C ASP A 194 9.93 -5.04 1.61
N GLN A 195 10.51 -3.90 1.93
CA GLN A 195 9.76 -2.71 2.33
C GLN A 195 9.72 -1.68 1.20
N PRO A 196 8.53 -1.28 0.71
CA PRO A 196 8.42 -0.40 -0.45
C PRO A 196 9.02 0.99 -0.21
N GLY A 197 9.08 1.44 1.06
CA GLY A 197 9.75 2.70 1.43
C GLY A 197 11.25 2.72 1.12
N ASN A 198 11.93 1.57 1.11
CA ASN A 198 13.34 1.49 0.74
C ASN A 198 13.58 1.91 -0.72
N TYR A 199 12.63 1.63 -1.61
CA TYR A 199 12.73 2.10 -2.98
C TYR A 199 12.58 3.64 -3.07
N VAL A 200 11.71 4.23 -2.28
CA VAL A 200 11.58 5.69 -2.18
C VAL A 200 12.86 6.32 -1.63
N ALA A 201 13.46 5.72 -0.58
CA ALA A 201 14.72 6.16 0.01
C ALA A 201 15.86 6.16 -1.02
N TRP A 202 15.92 5.16 -1.88
CA TRP A 202 16.91 5.06 -2.97
C TRP A 202 16.60 6.04 -4.12
N LEU A 203 15.33 6.17 -4.48
CA LEU A 203 14.88 6.94 -5.65
C LEU A 203 15.03 8.44 -5.44
N HIS A 204 14.68 8.98 -4.26
CA HIS A 204 14.70 10.44 -4.02
C HIS A 204 16.10 11.05 -4.14
N GLU A 205 17.17 10.26 -3.97
CA GLU A 205 18.55 10.68 -4.17
C GLU A 205 18.93 10.80 -5.66
N ARG A 206 18.13 10.22 -6.56
CA ARG A 206 18.41 10.07 -8.00
C ARG A 206 17.44 10.85 -8.88
N ALA A 207 16.22 11.04 -8.37
CA ALA A 207 15.14 11.66 -9.12
C ALA A 207 14.16 12.41 -8.21
N PRO A 208 13.36 13.36 -8.72
CA PRO A 208 12.35 14.05 -7.92
C PRO A 208 11.26 13.10 -7.43
N VAL A 209 11.04 13.12 -6.12
CA VAL A 209 9.88 12.44 -5.49
C VAL A 209 9.20 13.45 -4.57
N TYR A 210 7.88 13.55 -4.63
CA TYR A 210 7.09 14.52 -3.89
C TYR A 210 6.16 13.84 -2.89
N ALA A 211 5.90 14.52 -1.78
CA ALA A 211 4.98 14.06 -0.76
C ALA A 211 3.60 14.69 -0.97
N TYR A 212 2.59 13.88 -1.25
CA TYR A 212 1.20 14.31 -1.21
C TYR A 212 0.67 14.21 0.22
N ARG A 213 0.52 15.36 0.87
CA ARG A 213 -0.04 15.42 2.23
C ARG A 213 -1.55 15.42 2.17
N PHE A 214 -2.18 14.42 2.74
CA PHE A 214 -3.62 14.39 2.84
C PHE A 214 -4.10 14.62 4.28
N ALA A 215 -5.27 15.22 4.40
CA ALA A 215 -6.04 15.28 5.64
C ALA A 215 -7.08 14.17 5.60
N GLY A 216 -7.29 13.46 6.69
CA GLY A 216 -8.28 12.40 6.75
C GLY A 216 -7.78 11.21 7.55
N GLU A 217 -8.46 10.08 7.39
CA GLU A 217 -8.15 8.86 8.13
C GLU A 217 -7.30 7.90 7.29
N TRP A 218 -6.36 7.30 7.96
CA TRP A 218 -5.53 6.24 7.44
C TRP A 218 -5.33 5.16 8.49
N PHE A 219 -5.53 3.90 8.10
CA PHE A 219 -5.36 2.72 8.94
C PHE A 219 -4.39 1.76 8.25
N ASP A 220 -3.23 1.55 8.88
CA ASP A 220 -2.33 0.45 8.57
C ASP A 220 -2.70 -0.73 9.47
N ILE A 221 -3.42 -1.70 8.92
CA ILE A 221 -3.98 -2.81 9.70
C ILE A 221 -2.89 -3.88 9.89
N GLY A 222 -2.14 -3.79 10.97
CA GLY A 222 -1.04 -4.71 11.30
C GLY A 222 -1.37 -5.76 12.36
N ASP A 223 -2.43 -5.55 13.16
CA ASP A 223 -2.82 -6.43 14.26
C ASP A 223 -4.33 -6.47 14.49
N ASN A 224 -4.78 -7.33 15.43
CA ASN A 224 -6.22 -7.51 15.73
C ASN A 224 -6.89 -6.26 16.32
N ALA A 225 -6.16 -5.43 17.06
CA ALA A 225 -6.72 -4.20 17.63
C ALA A 225 -6.99 -3.17 16.54
N GLN A 226 -6.02 -2.96 15.65
CA GLN A 226 -6.16 -2.09 14.48
C GLN A 226 -7.25 -2.60 13.52
N LEU A 227 -7.37 -3.92 13.35
CA LEU A 227 -8.43 -4.53 12.52
C LEU A 227 -9.82 -4.25 13.10
N LEU A 228 -10.00 -4.41 14.42
CA LEU A 228 -11.28 -4.10 15.08
C LEU A 228 -11.62 -2.60 15.00
N GLU A 229 -10.64 -1.73 15.21
CA GLU A 229 -10.80 -0.28 15.11
C GLU A 229 -11.25 0.12 13.71
N ALA A 230 -10.54 -0.35 12.68
CA ALA A 230 -10.88 -0.10 11.29
C ALA A 230 -12.27 -0.66 10.92
N ASP A 231 -12.59 -1.91 11.34
CA ASP A 231 -13.92 -2.49 11.13
C ASP A 231 -15.01 -1.62 11.74
N ASN A 232 -14.89 -1.23 13.02
CA ASN A 232 -15.87 -0.40 13.69
C ASN A 232 -15.99 0.98 13.06
N ARG A 233 -14.89 1.57 12.59
CA ARG A 233 -14.91 2.83 11.88
C ARG A 233 -15.72 2.75 10.59
N MET A 234 -15.45 1.71 9.78
CA MET A 234 -16.17 1.51 8.52
C MET A 234 -17.62 1.07 8.74
N ARG A 235 -17.89 0.31 9.80
CA ARG A 235 -19.28 -0.03 10.22
C ARG A 235 -20.09 1.21 10.54
N ARG A 236 -19.52 2.15 11.33
CA ARG A 236 -20.20 3.43 11.64
C ARG A 236 -20.53 4.20 10.36
N ARG A 237 -19.59 4.30 9.41
CA ARG A 237 -19.82 4.99 8.12
C ARG A 237 -20.96 4.36 7.32
N ARG A 238 -21.20 3.06 7.48
CA ARG A 238 -22.27 2.31 6.83
C ARG A 238 -23.56 2.19 7.65
N GLY A 239 -23.63 2.79 8.81
CA GLY A 239 -24.79 2.63 9.71
C GLY A 239 -24.95 1.23 10.30
N LEU A 240 -23.89 0.45 10.35
CA LEU A 240 -23.87 -0.89 10.96
C LEU A 240 -23.48 -0.79 12.44
N PRO A 241 -23.98 -1.68 13.32
CA PRO A 241 -23.60 -1.69 14.72
C PRO A 241 -22.13 -2.01 14.91
N GLU A 242 -21.48 -1.36 15.87
CA GLU A 242 -20.11 -1.66 16.27
C GLU A 242 -20.01 -3.02 16.96
N ARG A 243 -18.80 -3.59 16.96
CA ARG A 243 -18.47 -4.87 17.58
C ARG A 243 -17.54 -4.67 18.77
N ALA A 244 -17.73 -5.45 19.82
CA ALA A 244 -16.81 -5.50 20.97
C ALA A 244 -15.53 -6.30 20.66
N ALA A 245 -15.61 -7.25 19.73
CA ALA A 245 -14.49 -8.04 19.24
C ALA A 245 -14.66 -8.31 17.74
N TYR A 246 -13.55 -8.40 17.01
CA TYR A 246 -13.59 -8.74 15.60
C TYR A 246 -14.01 -10.20 15.39
N SER A 247 -14.91 -10.44 14.41
CA SER A 247 -15.30 -11.79 13.97
C SER A 247 -15.56 -11.77 12.46
N LEU A 248 -15.45 -12.93 11.84
CA LEU A 248 -15.70 -13.12 10.40
C LEU A 248 -17.20 -13.12 10.03
N VAL A 249 -18.08 -13.14 11.04
CA VAL A 249 -19.56 -13.23 10.88
C VAL A 249 -20.19 -11.90 11.29
#